data_788f28e8aca8326e610dc9c2b97a0d2b
#
_entry.id   788f28e8aca8326e610dc9c2b97a0d2b
#
_cell.length_a   1.000
_cell.length_b   1.000
_cell.length_c   1.000
_cell.angle_alpha   90.00
_cell.angle_beta   90.00
_cell.angle_gamma   90.00
#
_symmetry.space_group_name_H-M   'P 1'
#
loop_
_entity.id
_entity.type
_entity.pdbx_description
1 polymer ?
#
loop_
_entity_poly.entity_id
_entity_poly.type
_entity_poly.pdbx_seq_one_letter_code
_entity_poly.pdbx_strand_id
1 'polypeptide(L)'
;MTFLKKNLVYVILLVVVLIFALVKPLREFVSDQFGMTATVDKVVAESSFADEDFDVDLKGMNVPDAKLSDYKGQIVFLNFWGTWCAPCRTEWPSIEALYKSKNQKVKFVLIAMQDKEEAVKKFLEENKYTAPVYIAQSPLTPKMLPDVFPTTYVIGRNLQILKKEDSTLDWNSADSQAFIDSVSK
;
A
#
# COMPACT_ATOMS: atom_id res chain seq x y z
N MET A 1 -23.40 23.71 51.55
CA MET A 1 -22.02 24.02 51.16
C MET A 1 -21.05 22.82 51.15
N THR A 2 -21.47 21.63 51.56
CA THR A 2 -20.60 20.46 51.70
C THR A 2 -20.52 19.57 50.45
N PHE A 3 -21.52 19.58 49.55
CA PHE A 3 -21.54 18.78 48.33
C PHE A 3 -20.52 19.26 47.28
N LEU A 4 -20.35 20.58 47.16
CA LEU A 4 -19.38 21.17 46.19
C LEU A 4 -17.92 20.88 46.57
N LYS A 5 -17.59 20.86 47.88
CA LYS A 5 -16.23 20.56 48.36
C LYS A 5 -15.86 19.10 48.16
N LYS A 6 -16.82 18.17 48.28
CA LYS A 6 -16.56 16.72 48.10
C LYS A 6 -16.37 16.31 46.63
N ASN A 7 -16.96 17.11 45.72
CA ASN A 7 -16.92 16.86 44.28
C ASN A 7 -16.04 17.87 43.50
N LEU A 8 -15.33 18.76 44.22
CA LEU A 8 -14.51 19.81 43.62
C LEU A 8 -13.52 19.25 42.60
N VAL A 9 -12.89 18.12 42.89
CA VAL A 9 -11.96 17.46 41.98
C VAL A 9 -12.62 17.01 40.68
N TYR A 10 -13.82 16.43 40.76
CA TYR A 10 -14.60 16.02 39.58
C TYR A 10 -15.09 17.22 38.77
N VAL A 11 -15.47 18.31 39.43
CA VAL A 11 -15.86 19.56 38.76
C VAL A 11 -14.69 20.19 38.02
N ILE A 12 -13.50 20.21 38.63
CA ILE A 12 -12.27 20.71 38.01
C ILE A 12 -11.90 19.84 36.81
N LEU A 13 -11.93 18.49 36.94
CA LEU A 13 -11.67 17.58 35.85
C LEU A 13 -12.65 17.78 34.68
N LEU A 14 -13.93 17.97 34.98
CA LEU A 14 -14.96 18.18 33.96
C LEU A 14 -14.76 19.50 33.21
N VAL A 15 -14.37 20.57 33.94
CA VAL A 15 -14.03 21.88 33.34
C VAL A 15 -12.80 21.78 32.48
N VAL A 16 -11.73 21.05 32.90
CA VAL A 16 -10.51 20.83 32.11
C VAL A 16 -10.82 20.07 30.84
N VAL A 17 -11.64 19.01 30.92
CA VAL A 17 -12.06 18.24 29.74
C VAL A 17 -12.89 19.11 28.79
N LEU A 18 -13.80 19.95 29.32
CA LEU A 18 -14.59 20.86 28.51
C LEU A 18 -13.73 21.94 27.82
N ILE A 19 -12.76 22.51 28.53
CA ILE A 19 -11.81 23.47 27.94
C ILE A 19 -10.97 22.78 26.84
N PHE A 20 -10.49 21.56 27.09
CA PHE A 20 -9.75 20.79 26.09
C PHE A 20 -10.59 20.44 24.86
N ALA A 21 -11.88 20.14 25.04
CA ALA A 21 -12.79 19.82 23.95
C ALA A 21 -13.20 21.05 23.11
N LEU A 22 -13.31 22.23 23.73
CA LEU A 22 -13.81 23.46 23.09
C LEU A 22 -12.72 24.37 22.50
N VAL A 23 -11.48 24.28 23.00
CA VAL A 23 -10.38 25.17 22.60
C VAL A 23 -9.48 24.47 21.60
N LYS A 24 -9.79 24.65 20.31
CA LYS A 24 -9.00 24.08 19.17
C LYS A 24 -7.49 24.32 19.31
N PRO A 25 -6.97 25.55 19.59
CA PRO A 25 -5.53 25.77 19.65
C PRO A 25 -4.86 25.03 20.81
N LEU A 26 -5.54 24.78 21.91
CA LEU A 26 -5.00 24.01 23.04
C LEU A 26 -4.88 22.52 22.70
N ARG A 27 -5.83 21.98 21.94
CA ARG A 27 -5.82 20.59 21.48
C ARG A 27 -4.69 20.37 20.44
N GLU A 28 -4.52 21.32 19.53
CA GLU A 28 -3.44 21.29 18.53
C GLU A 28 -2.08 21.40 19.21
N PHE A 29 -1.91 22.29 20.18
CA PHE A 29 -0.66 22.44 20.93
C PHE A 29 -0.30 21.17 21.73
N VAL A 30 -1.27 20.55 22.41
CA VAL A 30 -1.04 19.32 23.19
C VAL A 30 -0.73 18.14 22.26
N SER A 31 -1.43 18.02 21.12
CA SER A 31 -1.18 16.95 20.16
C SER A 31 0.20 17.08 19.51
N ASP A 32 0.66 18.30 19.26
CA ASP A 32 2.00 18.59 18.69
C ASP A 32 3.11 18.27 19.70
N GLN A 33 2.89 18.63 20.97
CA GLN A 33 3.86 18.39 22.06
C GLN A 33 4.02 16.91 22.42
N PHE A 34 2.98 16.10 22.27
CA PHE A 34 3.00 14.66 22.56
C PHE A 34 3.20 13.78 21.32
N GLY A 35 3.51 14.36 20.17
CA GLY A 35 3.77 13.62 18.92
C GLY A 35 2.58 12.78 18.43
N MET A 36 1.37 13.05 18.92
CA MET A 36 0.15 12.28 18.58
C MET A 36 -0.45 12.70 17.24
N THR A 37 0.15 13.66 16.54
CA THR A 37 -0.19 14.08 15.17
C THR A 37 0.94 13.78 14.18
N ALA A 38 1.73 12.73 14.40
CA ALA A 38 2.32 12.04 13.28
C ALA A 38 1.14 11.35 12.57
N THR A 39 0.37 12.13 11.83
CA THR A 39 -0.70 11.60 11.01
C THR A 39 -0.08 10.59 10.06
N VAL A 40 -0.68 9.41 10.00
CA VAL A 40 -0.35 8.35 9.03
C VAL A 40 -0.18 8.97 7.63
N ASP A 41 -0.93 10.02 7.31
CA ASP A 41 -0.82 10.81 6.08
C ASP A 41 0.54 11.51 5.89
N LYS A 42 1.20 11.96 6.94
CA LYS A 42 2.50 12.65 6.84
C LYS A 42 3.65 11.68 6.67
N VAL A 43 3.57 10.50 7.29
CA VAL A 43 4.55 9.41 7.12
C VAL A 43 4.45 8.79 5.72
N VAL A 44 3.24 8.70 5.16
CA VAL A 44 3.02 8.21 3.78
C VAL A 44 3.44 9.24 2.74
N ALA A 45 3.31 10.55 3.02
CA ALA A 45 3.71 11.62 2.11
C ALA A 45 5.24 11.77 1.97
N GLU A 46 6.05 11.29 2.91
CA GLU A 46 7.51 11.38 2.87
C GLU A 46 8.20 10.18 2.21
N SER A 47 7.49 9.10 1.87
CA SER A 47 8.08 7.95 1.20
C SER A 47 7.72 7.94 -0.29
N SER A 48 8.69 8.26 -1.12
CA SER A 48 8.62 8.10 -2.57
C SER A 48 9.77 7.26 -3.06
N PHE A 49 9.56 6.47 -4.09
CA PHE A 49 10.65 5.86 -4.82
C PHE A 49 11.42 6.93 -5.60
N ALA A 50 12.72 6.69 -5.79
CA ALA A 50 13.55 7.51 -6.66
C ALA A 50 13.53 6.95 -8.09
N ASP A 51 14.06 7.72 -9.04
CA ASP A 51 14.10 7.29 -10.43
C ASP A 51 14.93 6.03 -10.65
N GLU A 52 16.00 5.85 -9.89
CA GLU A 52 16.83 4.64 -9.90
C GLU A 52 16.11 3.39 -9.39
N ASP A 53 15.11 3.53 -8.50
CA ASP A 53 14.31 2.40 -8.03
C ASP A 53 13.47 1.80 -9.16
N PHE A 54 13.17 2.58 -10.19
CA PHE A 54 12.40 2.16 -11.36
C PHE A 54 13.25 1.69 -12.53
N ASP A 55 14.58 1.66 -12.42
CA ASP A 55 15.46 1.12 -13.46
C ASP A 55 15.59 -0.40 -13.34
N VAL A 56 14.49 -1.10 -13.56
CA VAL A 56 14.40 -2.55 -13.47
C VAL A 56 13.92 -3.13 -14.80
N ASP A 57 14.73 -4.02 -15.38
CA ASP A 57 14.35 -4.81 -16.54
C ASP A 57 13.43 -5.96 -16.11
N LEU A 58 12.31 -6.12 -16.82
CA LEU A 58 11.23 -7.06 -16.49
C LEU A 58 11.02 -8.05 -17.62
N LYS A 59 11.27 -9.34 -17.37
CA LYS A 59 10.91 -10.43 -18.29
C LYS A 59 9.44 -10.81 -18.10
N GLY A 60 8.64 -10.67 -19.15
CA GLY A 60 7.22 -11.02 -19.13
C GLY A 60 6.98 -12.53 -19.09
N MET A 61 6.06 -12.97 -18.25
CA MET A 61 5.68 -14.39 -18.16
C MET A 61 4.43 -14.71 -19.01
N ASN A 62 3.47 -13.81 -19.04
CA ASN A 62 2.23 -13.89 -19.83
C ASN A 62 1.98 -12.61 -20.65
N VAL A 63 2.93 -11.70 -20.65
CA VAL A 63 2.93 -10.42 -21.38
C VAL A 63 4.32 -10.19 -21.99
N PRO A 64 4.52 -9.23 -22.92
CA PRO A 64 5.84 -8.85 -23.40
C PRO A 64 6.77 -8.36 -22.29
N ASP A 65 8.08 -8.43 -22.55
CA ASP A 65 9.10 -7.82 -21.69
C ASP A 65 8.88 -6.30 -21.61
N ALA A 66 9.24 -5.69 -20.49
CA ALA A 66 9.09 -4.28 -20.22
C ALA A 66 10.21 -3.75 -19.33
N LYS A 67 10.26 -2.45 -19.12
CA LYS A 67 11.00 -1.82 -18.02
C LYS A 67 10.02 -1.27 -17.01
N LEU A 68 10.34 -1.36 -15.74
CA LEU A 68 9.50 -0.76 -14.70
C LEU A 68 9.37 0.75 -14.91
N SER A 69 10.43 1.40 -15.45
CA SER A 69 10.44 2.80 -15.82
C SER A 69 9.41 3.20 -16.89
N ASP A 70 8.92 2.26 -17.71
CA ASP A 70 7.87 2.51 -18.72
C ASP A 70 6.53 2.88 -18.08
N TYR A 71 6.36 2.59 -16.79
CA TYR A 71 5.15 2.88 -16.01
C TYR A 71 5.22 4.17 -15.21
N LYS A 72 6.33 4.93 -15.27
CA LYS A 72 6.44 6.24 -14.63
C LYS A 72 5.33 7.19 -15.15
N GLY A 73 4.85 8.04 -14.27
CA GLY A 73 3.75 8.95 -14.59
C GLY A 73 2.35 8.31 -14.56
N GLN A 74 2.27 7.04 -14.24
CA GLN A 74 1.02 6.29 -14.11
C GLN A 74 0.81 5.84 -12.65
N ILE A 75 -0.41 5.46 -12.30
CA ILE A 75 -0.65 4.75 -11.03
C ILE A 75 -0.22 3.30 -11.23
N VAL A 76 0.66 2.81 -10.37
CA VAL A 76 1.20 1.44 -10.46
C VAL A 76 0.79 0.63 -9.23
N PHE A 77 0.20 -0.53 -9.48
CA PHE A 77 0.00 -1.59 -8.51
C PHE A 77 1.17 -2.57 -8.65
N LEU A 78 2.17 -2.45 -7.78
CA LEU A 78 3.38 -3.26 -7.77
C LEU A 78 3.26 -4.30 -6.65
N ASN A 79 3.20 -5.58 -7.02
CA ASN A 79 3.10 -6.69 -6.07
C ASN A 79 4.29 -7.63 -6.20
N PHE A 80 4.89 -7.99 -5.07
CA PHE A 80 5.95 -8.98 -4.96
C PHE A 80 5.39 -10.27 -4.37
N TRP A 81 5.57 -11.37 -5.09
CA TRP A 81 4.98 -12.66 -4.76
C TRP A 81 5.84 -13.84 -5.20
N GLY A 82 5.38 -15.07 -4.99
CA GLY A 82 6.01 -16.27 -5.53
C GLY A 82 5.04 -17.46 -5.54
N THR A 83 5.24 -18.43 -6.44
CA THR A 83 4.43 -19.64 -6.50
C THR A 83 4.57 -20.52 -5.27
N TRP A 84 5.70 -20.43 -4.58
CA TRP A 84 6.01 -21.11 -3.32
C TRP A 84 5.36 -20.46 -2.10
N CYS A 85 4.89 -19.21 -2.22
CA CYS A 85 4.31 -18.42 -1.13
C CYS A 85 2.81 -18.71 -0.98
N ALA A 86 2.41 -19.46 0.04
CA ALA A 86 1.01 -19.82 0.27
C ALA A 86 0.08 -18.61 0.50
N PRO A 87 0.45 -17.59 1.33
CA PRO A 87 -0.34 -16.37 1.49
C PRO A 87 -0.54 -15.61 0.16
N CYS A 88 0.52 -15.54 -0.67
CA CYS A 88 0.44 -14.89 -1.98
C CYS A 88 -0.60 -15.55 -2.88
N ARG A 89 -0.60 -16.89 -2.93
CA ARG A 89 -1.58 -17.65 -3.72
C ARG A 89 -3.01 -17.45 -3.25
N THR A 90 -3.21 -17.25 -1.95
CA THR A 90 -4.53 -16.93 -1.39
C THR A 90 -5.04 -15.57 -1.84
N GLU A 91 -4.15 -14.60 -2.03
CA GLU A 91 -4.46 -13.23 -2.46
C GLU A 91 -4.80 -13.14 -3.96
N TRP A 92 -4.23 -14.01 -4.78
CA TRP A 92 -4.30 -13.94 -6.24
C TRP A 92 -5.70 -13.78 -6.84
N PRO A 93 -6.76 -14.50 -6.39
CA PRO A 93 -8.11 -14.31 -6.94
C PRO A 93 -8.61 -12.87 -6.81
N SER A 94 -8.27 -12.19 -5.70
CA SER A 94 -8.66 -10.81 -5.46
C SER A 94 -7.86 -9.82 -6.31
N ILE A 95 -6.57 -10.07 -6.52
CA ILE A 95 -5.71 -9.28 -7.43
C ILE A 95 -6.21 -9.41 -8.87
N GLU A 96 -6.52 -10.62 -9.33
CA GLU A 96 -7.06 -10.85 -10.68
C GLU A 96 -8.40 -10.13 -10.88
N ALA A 97 -9.28 -10.15 -9.87
CA ALA A 97 -10.56 -9.44 -9.94
C ALA A 97 -10.34 -7.92 -10.00
N LEU A 98 -9.44 -7.38 -9.18
CA LEU A 98 -9.06 -5.97 -9.23
C LEU A 98 -8.47 -5.60 -10.59
N TYR A 99 -7.54 -6.40 -11.12
CA TYR A 99 -6.96 -6.19 -12.45
C TYR A 99 -8.04 -6.09 -13.52
N LYS A 100 -8.95 -7.04 -13.58
CA LYS A 100 -10.05 -7.03 -14.57
C LYS A 100 -10.91 -5.78 -14.50
N SER A 101 -11.10 -5.22 -13.32
CA SER A 101 -11.94 -4.03 -13.11
C SER A 101 -11.21 -2.70 -13.27
N LYS A 102 -9.88 -2.65 -13.07
CA LYS A 102 -9.12 -1.39 -12.96
C LYS A 102 -7.94 -1.25 -13.92
N ASN A 103 -7.64 -2.22 -14.80
CA ASN A 103 -6.47 -2.20 -15.69
C ASN A 103 -6.42 -1.03 -16.67
N GLN A 104 -7.53 -0.34 -16.91
CA GLN A 104 -7.57 0.88 -17.73
C GLN A 104 -7.05 2.13 -16.98
N LYS A 105 -7.10 2.11 -15.65
CA LYS A 105 -6.74 3.24 -14.79
C LYS A 105 -5.42 3.04 -14.05
N VAL A 106 -5.09 1.79 -13.77
CA VAL A 106 -3.92 1.39 -12.97
C VAL A 106 -3.09 0.39 -13.76
N LYS A 107 -1.78 0.55 -13.73
CA LYS A 107 -0.83 -0.42 -14.29
C LYS A 107 -0.49 -1.45 -13.24
N PHE A 108 -0.65 -2.71 -13.60
CA PHE A 108 -0.32 -3.84 -12.73
C PHE A 108 1.05 -4.39 -13.12
N VAL A 109 1.92 -4.55 -12.14
CA VAL A 109 3.25 -5.15 -12.28
C VAL A 109 3.41 -6.15 -11.13
N LEU A 110 3.22 -7.44 -11.43
CA LEU A 110 3.35 -8.50 -10.44
C LEU A 110 4.68 -9.21 -10.65
N ILE A 111 5.64 -9.02 -9.73
CA ILE A 111 6.99 -9.56 -9.85
C ILE A 111 7.08 -10.85 -9.03
N ALA A 112 7.28 -11.97 -9.75
CA ALA A 112 7.57 -13.26 -9.12
C ALA A 112 9.03 -13.28 -8.62
N MET A 113 9.19 -13.53 -7.32
CA MET A 113 10.47 -13.48 -6.62
C MET A 113 10.97 -14.88 -6.29
N GLN A 114 12.27 -15.12 -6.52
CA GLN A 114 12.92 -16.39 -6.19
C GLN A 114 12.17 -17.60 -6.80
N ASP A 115 11.70 -17.45 -8.02
CA ASP A 115 10.84 -18.42 -8.68
C ASP A 115 11.42 -18.85 -10.04
N LYS A 116 10.97 -19.99 -10.56
CA LYS A 116 11.32 -20.49 -11.88
C LYS A 116 10.26 -20.08 -12.90
N GLU A 117 10.68 -19.69 -14.10
CA GLU A 117 9.76 -19.28 -15.17
C GLU A 117 8.67 -20.33 -15.44
N GLU A 118 9.08 -21.62 -15.50
CA GLU A 118 8.15 -22.71 -15.77
C GLU A 118 7.09 -22.86 -14.66
N ALA A 119 7.49 -22.65 -13.40
CA ALA A 119 6.57 -22.72 -12.26
C ALA A 119 5.57 -21.56 -12.31
N VAL A 120 6.03 -20.34 -12.61
CA VAL A 120 5.18 -19.15 -12.76
C VAL A 120 4.20 -19.33 -13.92
N LYS A 121 4.68 -19.73 -15.10
CA LYS A 121 3.81 -19.96 -16.29
C LYS A 121 2.76 -21.01 -16.00
N LYS A 122 3.17 -22.17 -15.43
CA LYS A 122 2.25 -23.23 -15.04
C LYS A 122 1.16 -22.74 -14.07
N PHE A 123 1.57 -21.97 -13.04
CA PHE A 123 0.62 -21.39 -12.08
C PHE A 123 -0.43 -20.49 -12.75
N LEU A 124 0.01 -19.63 -13.67
CA LEU A 124 -0.88 -18.73 -14.41
C LEU A 124 -1.86 -19.50 -15.31
N GLU A 125 -1.36 -20.50 -16.02
CA GLU A 125 -2.18 -21.34 -16.92
C GLU A 125 -3.24 -22.16 -16.15
N GLU A 126 -2.83 -22.85 -15.09
CA GLU A 126 -3.72 -23.69 -14.27
C GLU A 126 -4.86 -22.88 -13.63
N ASN A 127 -4.59 -21.63 -13.23
CA ASN A 127 -5.56 -20.76 -12.59
C ASN A 127 -6.25 -19.80 -13.57
N LYS A 128 -5.85 -19.78 -14.85
CA LYS A 128 -6.37 -18.88 -15.89
C LYS A 128 -6.23 -17.39 -15.50
N TYR A 129 -5.12 -17.03 -14.85
CA TYR A 129 -4.84 -15.66 -14.49
C TYR A 129 -4.29 -14.88 -15.67
N THR A 130 -4.75 -13.61 -15.80
CA THR A 130 -4.44 -12.73 -16.92
C THR A 130 -3.73 -11.45 -16.49
N ALA A 131 -3.67 -11.16 -15.19
CA ALA A 131 -2.89 -10.04 -14.67
C ALA A 131 -1.42 -10.16 -15.08
N PRO A 132 -0.75 -9.04 -15.45
CA PRO A 132 0.62 -9.07 -15.96
C PRO A 132 1.62 -9.53 -14.90
N VAL A 133 2.39 -10.56 -15.23
CA VAL A 133 3.42 -11.13 -14.37
C VAL A 133 4.79 -11.03 -15.02
N TYR A 134 5.78 -10.71 -14.20
CA TYR A 134 7.16 -10.52 -14.59
C TYR A 134 8.12 -11.25 -13.64
N ILE A 135 9.34 -11.46 -14.13
CA ILE A 135 10.53 -11.77 -13.32
C ILE A 135 11.54 -10.65 -13.56
N ALA A 136 12.06 -10.05 -12.50
CA ALA A 136 13.08 -9.02 -12.60
C ALA A 136 14.38 -9.62 -13.15
N GLN A 137 14.98 -8.95 -14.16
CA GLN A 137 16.23 -9.34 -14.78
C GLN A 137 17.42 -8.51 -14.28
N SER A 138 17.14 -7.39 -13.61
CA SER A 138 18.13 -6.55 -12.94
C SER A 138 17.86 -6.51 -11.43
N PRO A 139 18.87 -6.20 -10.60
CA PRO A 139 18.70 -6.11 -9.16
C PRO A 139 17.67 -5.05 -8.76
N LEU A 140 16.86 -5.37 -7.77
CA LEU A 140 16.00 -4.38 -7.09
C LEU A 140 16.85 -3.57 -6.11
N THR A 141 16.54 -2.30 -5.95
CA THR A 141 17.19 -1.48 -4.92
C THR A 141 16.77 -1.94 -3.51
N PRO A 142 17.59 -1.69 -2.47
CA PRO A 142 17.23 -2.04 -1.09
C PRO A 142 15.88 -1.46 -0.65
N LYS A 143 15.49 -0.31 -1.19
CA LYS A 143 14.20 0.34 -0.88
C LYS A 143 13.01 -0.41 -1.49
N MET A 144 13.19 -1.00 -2.66
CA MET A 144 12.14 -1.72 -3.38
C MET A 144 12.07 -3.19 -2.99
N LEU A 145 13.20 -3.77 -2.54
CA LEU A 145 13.28 -5.18 -2.17
C LEU A 145 12.37 -5.48 -0.98
N PRO A 146 11.39 -6.41 -1.11
CA PRO A 146 10.49 -6.73 -0.01
C PRO A 146 11.18 -7.59 1.06
N ASP A 147 10.89 -7.31 2.33
CA ASP A 147 11.34 -8.12 3.48
C ASP A 147 10.45 -9.35 3.70
N VAL A 148 9.19 -9.27 3.28
CA VAL A 148 8.17 -10.32 3.48
C VAL A 148 7.32 -10.49 2.22
N PHE A 149 6.58 -11.61 2.13
CA PHE A 149 5.70 -11.90 1.00
C PHE A 149 4.29 -12.32 1.48
N PRO A 150 3.23 -11.80 0.83
CA PRO A 150 3.26 -10.81 -0.24
C PRO A 150 3.59 -9.41 0.26
N THR A 151 4.20 -8.58 -0.57
CA THR A 151 4.29 -7.13 -0.37
C THR A 151 3.71 -6.43 -1.59
N THR A 152 2.79 -5.49 -1.36
CA THR A 152 2.18 -4.69 -2.42
C THR A 152 2.40 -3.21 -2.17
N TYR A 153 2.81 -2.50 -3.21
CA TYR A 153 2.85 -1.04 -3.25
C TYR A 153 1.79 -0.53 -4.24
N VAL A 154 1.04 0.48 -3.84
CA VAL A 154 0.30 1.34 -4.77
C VAL A 154 1.07 2.64 -4.89
N ILE A 155 1.53 2.95 -6.11
CA ILE A 155 2.48 4.02 -6.37
C ILE A 155 1.80 5.08 -7.24
N GLY A 156 1.92 6.33 -6.82
CA GLY A 156 1.38 7.49 -7.54
C GLY A 156 2.20 7.88 -8.76
N ARG A 157 1.65 8.80 -9.58
CA ARG A 157 2.29 9.27 -10.81
C ARG A 157 3.66 9.93 -10.60
N ASN A 158 3.89 10.48 -9.42
CA ASN A 158 5.15 11.11 -8.99
C ASN A 158 6.06 10.16 -8.17
N LEU A 159 5.88 8.85 -8.31
CA LEU A 159 6.59 7.80 -7.59
C LEU A 159 6.33 7.77 -6.06
N GLN A 160 5.37 8.53 -5.57
CA GLN A 160 4.96 8.52 -4.17
C GLN A 160 4.31 7.20 -3.81
N ILE A 161 4.69 6.61 -2.69
CA ILE A 161 4.06 5.41 -2.15
C ILE A 161 2.73 5.80 -1.50
N LEU A 162 1.63 5.52 -2.19
CA LEU A 162 0.27 5.83 -1.73
C LEU A 162 -0.24 4.80 -0.72
N LYS A 163 0.22 3.55 -0.86
CA LYS A 163 -0.05 2.46 0.08
C LYS A 163 1.09 1.44 0.00
N LYS A 164 1.51 0.93 1.14
CA LYS A 164 2.31 -0.29 1.29
C LYS A 164 1.51 -1.30 2.11
N GLU A 165 1.44 -2.54 1.65
CA GLU A 165 0.78 -3.64 2.34
C GLU A 165 1.73 -4.82 2.40
N ASP A 166 2.11 -5.23 3.59
CA ASP A 166 3.07 -6.30 3.85
C ASP A 166 2.38 -7.61 4.30
N SER A 167 1.12 -7.77 3.96
CA SER A 167 0.30 -8.94 4.30
C SER A 167 -0.72 -9.25 3.21
N THR A 168 -1.36 -10.42 3.32
CA THR A 168 -2.48 -10.80 2.44
C THR A 168 -3.65 -9.86 2.65
N LEU A 169 -4.15 -9.27 1.57
CA LEU A 169 -5.32 -8.39 1.56
C LEU A 169 -6.34 -8.85 0.50
N ASP A 170 -7.63 -8.69 0.79
CA ASP A 170 -8.65 -8.79 -0.25
C ASP A 170 -8.70 -7.50 -1.09
N TRP A 171 -7.96 -7.51 -2.20
CA TRP A 171 -7.90 -6.38 -3.13
C TRP A 171 -9.21 -6.15 -3.89
N ASN A 172 -10.16 -7.12 -3.85
CA ASN A 172 -11.49 -6.97 -4.43
C ASN A 172 -12.54 -6.49 -3.42
N SER A 173 -12.17 -6.27 -2.16
CA SER A 173 -13.07 -5.69 -1.16
C SER A 173 -13.55 -4.29 -1.57
N ALA A 174 -14.70 -3.86 -1.03
CA ALA A 174 -15.24 -2.52 -1.30
C ALA A 174 -14.25 -1.40 -0.92
N ASP A 175 -13.55 -1.55 0.20
CA ASP A 175 -12.56 -0.58 0.68
C ASP A 175 -11.34 -0.50 -0.24
N SER A 176 -10.81 -1.65 -0.69
CA SER A 176 -9.69 -1.69 -1.64
C SER A 176 -10.09 -1.07 -2.98
N GLN A 177 -11.27 -1.39 -3.50
CA GLN A 177 -11.82 -0.81 -4.73
C GLN A 177 -11.97 0.72 -4.60
N ALA A 178 -12.57 1.20 -3.49
CA ALA A 178 -12.76 2.62 -3.22
C ALA A 178 -11.42 3.37 -3.11
N PHE A 179 -10.42 2.76 -2.43
CA PHE A 179 -9.07 3.31 -2.35
C PHE A 179 -8.46 3.47 -3.75
N ILE A 180 -8.46 2.42 -4.57
CA ILE A 180 -7.93 2.47 -5.93
C ILE A 180 -8.65 3.52 -6.78
N ASP A 181 -9.98 3.62 -6.68
CA ASP A 181 -10.75 4.65 -7.39
C ASP A 181 -10.39 6.07 -6.92
N SER A 182 -10.08 6.25 -5.66
CA SER A 182 -9.71 7.56 -5.10
C SER A 182 -8.39 8.09 -5.64
N VAL A 183 -7.39 7.20 -5.81
CA VAL A 183 -6.03 7.56 -6.26
C VAL A 183 -5.89 7.58 -7.79
N SER A 184 -6.84 7.00 -8.52
CA SER A 184 -6.79 6.88 -10.00
C SER A 184 -7.64 7.91 -10.75
N LYS A 185 -8.08 8.95 -10.07
CA LYS A 185 -8.84 10.08 -10.64
C LYS A 185 -7.99 11.01 -11.51
#